data_e0d3e32e6a89b06edb1d2ba4957ee430
#
_entry.id   e0d3e32e6a89b06edb1d2ba4957ee430
#
_cell.length_a   1.000
_cell.length_b   1.000
_cell.length_c   1.000
_cell.angle_alpha   90.00
_cell.angle_beta   90.00
_cell.angle_gamma   90.00
#
_symmetry.space_group_name_H-M   'P 1'
#
loop_
_entity.id
_entity.type
_entity.pdbx_description
1 polymer ?
#
loop_
_entity_poly.entity_id
_entity_poly.type
_entity_poly.pdbx_seq_one_letter_code
_entity_poly.pdbx_strand_id
1 'polypeptide(L)'
;VRNYIKELRNAGEQITANENGYLWIGIKNDEPDSPGNKSQALFAFATPEERINYIIEKLILAKSGLDLYDLADSIYISYSTIEKDMIRVKKKLALFNLSIHRQNGTIDIVGEEHHKRALFSHYLTSNLDSTIDLTLESFCKLLNISPDSLRAIVHEALQTENLYASDYAFKSIIIHVIINMTRIKIRECLLEKPL
;
A
#
# COMPACT_ATOMS: atom_id res chain seq x y z
N VAL A 1 -14.87 -20.28 -11.19
CA VAL A 1 -13.40 -20.17 -11.24
C VAL A 1 -12.80 -21.36 -11.96
N ARG A 2 -12.98 -22.62 -11.49
CA ARG A 2 -12.32 -23.81 -12.10
C ARG A 2 -12.63 -24.00 -13.59
N ASN A 3 -13.88 -23.79 -14.02
CA ASN A 3 -14.27 -23.91 -15.43
C ASN A 3 -13.62 -22.82 -16.28
N TYR A 4 -13.58 -21.58 -15.80
CA TYR A 4 -12.93 -20.47 -16.47
C TYR A 4 -11.43 -20.67 -16.64
N ILE A 5 -10.75 -21.18 -15.62
CA ILE A 5 -9.31 -21.55 -15.68
C ILE A 5 -9.08 -22.64 -16.73
N LYS A 6 -9.99 -23.60 -16.87
CA LYS A 6 -9.90 -24.64 -17.88
C LYS A 6 -10.06 -24.08 -19.31
N GLU A 7 -10.96 -23.14 -19.49
CA GLU A 7 -11.14 -22.43 -20.76
C GLU A 7 -9.91 -21.61 -21.15
N LEU A 8 -9.33 -20.88 -20.22
CA LEU A 8 -8.11 -20.12 -20.44
C LEU A 8 -6.92 -21.03 -20.81
N ARG A 9 -6.76 -22.16 -20.12
CA ARG A 9 -5.73 -23.15 -20.48
C ARG A 9 -5.94 -23.73 -21.86
N ASN A 10 -7.18 -23.96 -22.26
CA ASN A 10 -7.53 -24.44 -23.61
C ASN A 10 -7.29 -23.37 -24.70
N ALA A 11 -7.33 -22.09 -24.32
CA ALA A 11 -6.97 -20.96 -25.17
C ALA A 11 -5.44 -20.71 -25.28
N GLY A 12 -4.62 -21.58 -24.66
CA GLY A 12 -3.16 -21.49 -24.74
C GLY A 12 -2.50 -20.77 -23.58
N GLU A 13 -3.28 -20.30 -22.60
CA GLU A 13 -2.76 -19.61 -21.44
C GLU A 13 -2.04 -20.57 -20.48
N GLN A 14 -0.85 -20.18 -20.04
CA GLN A 14 -0.11 -20.92 -19.02
C GLN A 14 -0.53 -20.48 -17.63
N ILE A 15 -1.33 -21.31 -16.96
CA ILE A 15 -1.82 -21.07 -15.60
C ILE A 15 -1.43 -22.25 -14.72
N THR A 16 -0.64 -21.98 -13.67
CA THR A 16 -0.31 -22.97 -12.63
C THR A 16 -1.17 -22.76 -11.40
N ALA A 17 -1.38 -23.85 -10.65
CA ALA A 17 -2.06 -23.78 -9.35
C ALA A 17 -1.02 -24.01 -8.25
N ASN A 18 -1.12 -23.22 -7.17
CA ASN A 18 -0.36 -23.41 -5.95
C ASN A 18 -1.30 -23.36 -4.73
N GLU A 19 -0.77 -23.50 -3.54
CA GLU A 19 -1.53 -23.48 -2.29
C GLU A 19 -2.29 -22.15 -2.06
N ASN A 20 -1.87 -21.06 -2.72
CA ASN A 20 -2.44 -19.73 -2.60
C ASN A 20 -3.41 -19.37 -3.76
N GLY A 21 -3.60 -20.23 -4.75
CA GLY A 21 -4.51 -20.01 -5.87
C GLY A 21 -3.94 -20.37 -7.24
N TYR A 22 -4.29 -19.58 -8.26
CA TYR A 22 -3.83 -19.79 -9.63
C TYR A 22 -2.87 -18.67 -10.04
N LEU A 23 -1.76 -19.05 -10.67
CA LEU A 23 -0.76 -18.14 -11.23
C LEU A 23 -0.83 -18.21 -12.75
N TRP A 24 -1.03 -17.09 -13.40
CA TRP A 24 -0.90 -16.93 -14.84
C TRP A 24 0.57 -16.64 -15.20
N ILE A 25 1.16 -17.40 -16.15
CA ILE A 25 2.58 -17.31 -16.52
C ILE A 25 2.75 -16.66 -17.89
N GLY A 26 1.71 -16.63 -18.73
CA GLY A 26 1.76 -16.04 -20.07
C GLY A 26 1.08 -16.90 -21.14
N ILE A 27 1.19 -16.47 -22.39
CA ILE A 27 0.73 -17.19 -23.57
C ILE A 27 1.93 -17.91 -24.18
N LYS A 28 1.73 -19.15 -24.66
CA LYS A 28 2.80 -20.05 -25.13
C LYS A 28 3.68 -19.52 -26.30
N ASN A 29 3.33 -18.40 -26.92
CA ASN A 29 3.92 -17.93 -28.18
C ASN A 29 4.53 -16.52 -28.15
N ASP A 30 4.61 -15.86 -27.00
CA ASP A 30 5.22 -14.53 -26.93
C ASP A 30 6.61 -14.60 -26.30
N GLU A 31 7.62 -14.17 -27.06
CA GLU A 31 8.92 -13.79 -26.52
C GLU A 31 8.74 -12.71 -25.43
N PRO A 32 9.58 -12.66 -24.41
CA PRO A 32 9.41 -11.71 -23.30
C PRO A 32 9.67 -10.29 -23.81
N ASP A 33 8.61 -9.62 -24.21
CA ASP A 33 8.65 -8.16 -24.37
C ASP A 33 8.77 -7.52 -22.99
N SER A 34 9.80 -6.72 -22.84
CA SER A 34 10.19 -5.80 -21.77
C SER A 34 9.44 -5.87 -20.43
N PRO A 35 10.14 -5.90 -19.28
CA PRO A 35 9.53 -5.99 -17.96
C PRO A 35 8.87 -4.66 -17.58
N GLY A 36 7.71 -4.40 -18.12
CA GLY A 36 6.87 -3.27 -17.76
C GLY A 36 5.82 -3.66 -16.74
N ASN A 37 6.01 -3.25 -15.50
CA ASN A 37 5.02 -2.92 -14.44
C ASN A 37 3.84 -3.90 -14.13
N LYS A 38 3.47 -4.84 -15.00
CA LYS A 38 2.37 -5.79 -14.73
C LYS A 38 2.82 -7.06 -14.01
N SER A 39 4.08 -7.48 -14.20
CA SER A 39 4.63 -8.68 -13.55
C SER A 39 4.92 -8.45 -12.06
N GLN A 40 5.25 -7.22 -11.64
CA GLN A 40 5.50 -6.90 -10.23
C GLN A 40 4.23 -6.96 -9.38
N ALA A 41 3.06 -6.60 -9.93
CA ALA A 41 1.80 -6.66 -9.21
C ALA A 41 1.34 -8.11 -8.91
N LEU A 42 1.65 -9.06 -9.79
CA LEU A 42 1.32 -10.49 -9.61
C LEU A 42 2.17 -11.18 -8.54
N PHE A 43 3.40 -10.69 -8.28
CA PHE A 43 4.29 -11.21 -7.24
C PHE A 43 4.17 -10.47 -5.90
N ALA A 44 3.59 -9.28 -5.88
CA ALA A 44 3.52 -8.40 -4.71
C ALA A 44 2.70 -8.96 -3.54
N PHE A 45 1.90 -10.02 -3.75
CA PHE A 45 0.98 -10.55 -2.74
C PHE A 45 1.08 -12.06 -2.59
N ALA A 46 2.29 -12.60 -2.63
CA ALA A 46 2.53 -14.05 -2.50
C ALA A 46 2.09 -14.58 -1.13
N THR A 47 2.14 -13.74 -0.09
CA THR A 47 1.79 -14.12 1.27
C THR A 47 0.57 -13.36 1.80
N PRO A 48 -0.22 -13.94 2.74
CA PRO A 48 -1.28 -13.22 3.42
C PRO A 48 -0.78 -11.96 4.15
N GLU A 49 0.45 -11.97 4.65
CA GLU A 49 1.03 -10.83 5.36
C GLU A 49 1.28 -9.64 4.43
N GLU A 50 1.79 -9.87 3.24
CA GLU A 50 1.96 -8.83 2.22
C GLU A 50 0.62 -8.21 1.81
N ARG A 51 -0.43 -9.03 1.63
CA ARG A 51 -1.77 -8.52 1.35
C ARG A 51 -2.32 -7.66 2.46
N ILE A 52 -2.16 -8.09 3.72
CA ILE A 52 -2.60 -7.33 4.89
C ILE A 52 -1.90 -5.98 4.95
N ASN A 53 -0.59 -5.94 4.71
CA ASN A 53 0.18 -4.71 4.69
C ASN A 53 -0.28 -3.78 3.56
N TYR A 54 -0.54 -4.32 2.39
CA TYR A 54 -1.10 -3.56 1.26
C TYR A 54 -2.50 -3.00 1.56
N ILE A 55 -3.38 -3.79 2.17
CA ILE A 55 -4.72 -3.33 2.58
C ILE A 55 -4.59 -2.17 3.58
N ILE A 56 -3.71 -2.28 4.56
CA ILE A 56 -3.45 -1.21 5.54
C ILE A 56 -2.92 0.05 4.85
N GLU A 57 -1.97 -0.09 3.93
CA GLU A 57 -1.48 1.03 3.12
C GLU A 57 -2.60 1.75 2.38
N LYS A 58 -3.43 0.98 1.65
CA LYS A 58 -4.57 1.55 0.93
C LYS A 58 -5.56 2.25 1.86
N LEU A 59 -5.82 1.69 3.03
CA LEU A 59 -6.68 2.31 4.04
C LEU A 59 -6.09 3.61 4.60
N ILE A 60 -4.77 3.66 4.84
CA ILE A 60 -4.09 4.88 5.30
C ILE A 60 -4.20 5.99 4.25
N LEU A 61 -4.11 5.63 2.96
CA LEU A 61 -4.13 6.55 1.83
C LEU A 61 -5.53 6.87 1.30
N ALA A 62 -6.55 6.15 1.73
CA ALA A 62 -7.91 6.37 1.28
C ALA A 62 -8.42 7.76 1.70
N LYS A 63 -8.92 8.53 0.73
CA LYS A 63 -9.49 9.86 0.94
C LYS A 63 -10.97 9.81 1.33
N SER A 64 -11.69 8.80 0.86
CA SER A 64 -13.16 8.71 0.98
C SER A 64 -13.65 7.29 1.23
N GLY A 65 -12.85 6.49 1.94
CA GLY A 65 -13.12 5.08 2.12
C GLY A 65 -12.58 4.21 0.99
N LEU A 66 -12.44 2.93 1.27
CA LEU A 66 -11.93 1.91 0.37
C LEU A 66 -13.03 0.90 0.07
N ASP A 67 -13.37 0.69 -1.21
CA ASP A 67 -14.27 -0.38 -1.62
C ASP A 67 -13.51 -1.71 -1.63
N LEU A 68 -14.06 -2.73 -0.94
CA LEU A 68 -13.43 -4.03 -0.83
C LEU A 68 -13.55 -4.87 -2.11
N TYR A 69 -14.58 -4.62 -2.95
CA TYR A 69 -14.68 -5.30 -4.25
C TYR A 69 -13.64 -4.76 -5.21
N ASP A 70 -13.53 -3.43 -5.32
CA ASP A 70 -12.51 -2.79 -6.15
C ASP A 70 -11.10 -3.19 -5.72
N LEU A 71 -10.89 -3.30 -4.40
CA LEU A 71 -9.62 -3.77 -3.87
C LEU A 71 -9.34 -5.22 -4.24
N ALA A 72 -10.34 -6.12 -4.11
CA ALA A 72 -10.22 -7.53 -4.48
C ALA A 72 -9.85 -7.69 -5.96
N ASP A 73 -10.53 -6.94 -6.81
CA ASP A 73 -10.30 -6.96 -8.25
C ASP A 73 -8.91 -6.41 -8.60
N SER A 74 -8.46 -5.35 -7.92
CA SER A 74 -7.15 -4.73 -8.16
C SER A 74 -5.96 -5.65 -7.85
N ILE A 75 -6.14 -6.62 -6.96
CA ILE A 75 -5.11 -7.59 -6.56
C ILE A 75 -5.45 -9.03 -6.97
N TYR A 76 -6.45 -9.21 -7.81
CA TYR A 76 -6.85 -10.49 -8.41
C TYR A 76 -7.16 -11.60 -7.40
N ILE A 77 -7.75 -11.26 -6.26
CA ILE A 77 -8.18 -12.25 -5.25
C ILE A 77 -9.71 -12.26 -5.09
N SER A 78 -10.23 -13.32 -4.48
CA SER A 78 -11.65 -13.41 -4.19
C SER A 78 -12.05 -12.47 -3.04
N TYR A 79 -13.27 -11.93 -3.11
CA TYR A 79 -13.85 -11.16 -2.01
C TYR A 79 -13.81 -11.90 -0.66
N SER A 80 -14.05 -13.23 -0.69
CA SER A 80 -14.00 -14.05 0.53
C SER A 80 -12.59 -14.13 1.13
N THR A 81 -11.55 -14.00 0.31
CA THR A 81 -10.16 -13.93 0.78
C THR A 81 -9.90 -12.60 1.47
N ILE A 82 -10.33 -11.47 0.87
CA ILE A 82 -10.23 -10.15 1.51
C ILE A 82 -10.98 -10.10 2.84
N GLU A 83 -12.19 -10.64 2.93
CA GLU A 83 -12.94 -10.67 4.19
C GLU A 83 -12.17 -11.43 5.30
N LYS A 84 -11.47 -12.51 4.97
CA LYS A 84 -10.59 -13.22 5.92
C LYS A 84 -9.39 -12.38 6.33
N ASP A 85 -8.77 -11.70 5.36
CA ASP A 85 -7.62 -10.82 5.62
C ASP A 85 -8.06 -9.62 6.48
N MET A 86 -9.27 -9.08 6.28
CA MET A 86 -9.85 -8.00 7.09
C MET A 86 -9.96 -8.32 8.58
N ILE A 87 -10.12 -9.60 8.95
CA ILE A 87 -10.10 -10.02 10.36
C ILE A 87 -8.72 -9.73 10.97
N ARG A 88 -7.65 -9.99 10.22
CA ARG A 88 -6.27 -9.73 10.65
C ARG A 88 -5.94 -8.24 10.62
N VAL A 89 -6.42 -7.52 9.59
CA VAL A 89 -6.32 -6.05 9.51
C VAL A 89 -6.92 -5.41 10.76
N LYS A 90 -8.16 -5.78 11.15
CA LYS A 90 -8.80 -5.27 12.36
C LYS A 90 -7.96 -5.53 13.62
N LYS A 91 -7.36 -6.72 13.75
CA LYS A 91 -6.48 -7.03 14.89
C LYS A 91 -5.24 -6.15 14.92
N LYS A 92 -4.60 -5.90 13.76
CA LYS A 92 -3.44 -4.98 13.67
C LYS A 92 -3.83 -3.54 14.01
N LEU A 93 -4.96 -3.05 13.50
CA LEU A 93 -5.45 -1.71 13.79
C LEU A 93 -5.78 -1.51 15.29
N ALA A 94 -6.32 -2.53 15.94
CA ALA A 94 -6.64 -2.48 17.37
C ALA A 94 -5.39 -2.27 18.24
N LEU A 95 -4.20 -2.70 17.82
CA LEU A 95 -2.95 -2.44 18.53
C LEU A 95 -2.60 -0.95 18.59
N PHE A 96 -3.17 -0.16 17.70
CA PHE A 96 -3.02 1.30 17.63
C PHE A 96 -4.27 2.04 18.10
N ASN A 97 -5.18 1.39 18.81
CA ASN A 97 -6.47 1.97 19.22
C ASN A 97 -7.30 2.49 18.03
N LEU A 98 -7.20 1.83 16.89
CA LEU A 98 -7.94 2.14 15.67
C LEU A 98 -8.97 1.04 15.38
N SER A 99 -10.05 1.44 14.75
CA SER A 99 -11.11 0.53 14.31
C SER A 99 -11.48 0.77 12.83
N ILE A 100 -12.28 -0.14 12.27
CA ILE A 100 -12.82 0.00 10.92
C ILE A 100 -14.30 0.37 11.02
N HIS A 101 -14.66 1.44 10.36
CA HIS A 101 -16.05 1.78 10.06
C HIS A 101 -16.41 1.30 8.64
N ARG A 102 -17.59 0.71 8.50
CA ARG A 102 -18.10 0.24 7.22
C ARG A 102 -19.42 0.93 6.93
N GLN A 103 -19.47 1.61 5.78
CA GLN A 103 -20.65 2.33 5.33
C GLN A 103 -20.77 2.25 3.80
N ASN A 104 -21.96 1.93 3.29
CA ASN A 104 -22.27 1.92 1.84
C ASN A 104 -21.28 1.11 0.98
N GLY A 105 -20.78 -0.03 1.48
CA GLY A 105 -19.82 -0.87 0.76
C GLY A 105 -18.36 -0.46 0.94
N THR A 106 -18.10 0.76 1.42
CA THR A 106 -16.74 1.25 1.71
C THR A 106 -16.34 1.05 3.15
N ILE A 107 -15.05 1.00 3.40
CA ILE A 107 -14.43 0.90 4.73
C ILE A 107 -13.45 2.04 4.96
N ASP A 108 -13.44 2.56 6.18
CA ASP A 108 -12.52 3.61 6.64
C ASP A 108 -11.89 3.26 7.98
N ILE A 109 -10.69 3.83 8.25
CA ILE A 109 -10.06 3.78 9.57
C ILE A 109 -10.64 4.88 10.45
N VAL A 110 -11.18 4.47 11.61
CA VAL A 110 -11.70 5.38 12.64
C VAL A 110 -10.83 5.32 13.88
N GLY A 111 -10.56 6.49 14.43
CA GLY A 111 -9.76 6.72 15.62
C GLY A 111 -9.07 8.09 15.58
N GLU A 112 -8.38 8.42 16.65
CA GLU A 112 -7.71 9.70 16.78
C GLU A 112 -6.54 9.85 15.81
N GLU A 113 -6.27 11.09 15.38
CA GLU A 113 -5.26 11.37 14.34
C GLU A 113 -3.85 10.95 14.77
N HIS A 114 -3.51 11.08 16.04
CA HIS A 114 -2.19 10.65 16.50
C HIS A 114 -2.00 9.12 16.42
N HIS A 115 -3.05 8.32 16.63
CA HIS A 115 -3.04 6.88 16.44
C HIS A 115 -2.88 6.49 14.96
N LYS A 116 -3.53 7.23 14.05
CA LYS A 116 -3.37 7.02 12.60
C LYS A 116 -1.93 7.32 12.15
N ARG A 117 -1.32 8.37 12.69
CA ARG A 117 0.10 8.70 12.44
C ARG A 117 1.04 7.64 13.02
N ALA A 118 0.75 7.12 14.20
CA ALA A 118 1.54 6.04 14.82
C ALA A 118 1.49 4.75 13.97
N LEU A 119 0.30 4.35 13.49
CA LEU A 119 0.14 3.25 12.55
C LEU A 119 0.95 3.48 11.27
N PHE A 120 0.87 4.67 10.70
CA PHE A 120 1.57 5.01 9.47
C PHE A 120 3.10 4.97 9.67
N SER A 121 3.60 5.54 10.76
CA SER A 121 5.01 5.46 11.13
C SER A 121 5.48 4.03 11.28
N HIS A 122 4.73 3.20 12.02
CA HIS A 122 5.04 1.78 12.19
C HIS A 122 5.09 1.05 10.84
N TYR A 123 4.11 1.30 9.96
CA TYR A 123 4.06 0.71 8.64
C TYR A 123 5.30 1.08 7.79
N LEU A 124 5.67 2.36 7.76
CA LEU A 124 6.86 2.82 7.05
C LEU A 124 8.16 2.28 7.63
N THR A 125 8.26 2.14 8.95
CA THR A 125 9.48 1.65 9.62
C THR A 125 9.63 0.13 9.59
N SER A 126 8.53 -0.63 9.65
CA SER A 126 8.57 -2.10 9.64
C SER A 126 9.00 -2.69 8.29
N ASN A 127 8.85 -1.94 7.21
CA ASN A 127 9.26 -2.34 5.86
C ASN A 127 10.69 -1.88 5.52
N LEU A 128 11.45 -1.40 6.52
CA LEU A 128 12.79 -0.81 6.37
C LEU A 128 13.86 -1.74 5.77
N ASP A 129 13.71 -3.04 5.87
CA ASP A 129 14.78 -3.98 5.53
C ASP A 129 14.82 -4.42 4.06
N SER A 130 13.77 -4.19 3.24
CA SER A 130 13.78 -4.67 1.85
C SER A 130 12.99 -3.87 0.82
N THR A 131 12.12 -2.94 1.21
CA THR A 131 11.20 -2.25 0.29
C THR A 131 11.01 -0.75 0.58
N ILE A 132 11.90 -0.13 1.35
CA ILE A 132 11.76 1.31 1.73
C ILE A 132 11.65 2.20 0.50
N ASP A 133 12.50 1.99 -0.49
CA ASP A 133 12.55 2.87 -1.63
C ASP A 133 11.23 2.83 -2.41
N LEU A 134 10.62 1.65 -2.60
CA LEU A 134 9.34 1.52 -3.29
C LEU A 134 8.17 2.15 -2.52
N THR A 135 8.16 1.96 -1.20
CA THR A 135 7.12 2.54 -0.34
C THR A 135 7.27 4.06 -0.27
N LEU A 136 8.50 4.55 -0.08
CA LEU A 136 8.84 5.97 -0.09
C LEU A 136 8.46 6.63 -1.41
N GLU A 137 8.78 5.98 -2.55
CA GLU A 137 8.42 6.44 -3.88
C GLU A 137 6.91 6.58 -4.07
N SER A 138 6.13 5.62 -3.57
CA SER A 138 4.66 5.66 -3.65
C SER A 138 4.09 6.89 -2.93
N PHE A 139 4.60 7.20 -1.73
CA PHE A 139 4.17 8.39 -0.98
C PHE A 139 4.69 9.68 -1.59
N CYS A 140 5.92 9.71 -2.07
CA CYS A 140 6.48 10.85 -2.78
C CYS A 140 5.68 11.13 -4.06
N LYS A 141 5.27 10.10 -4.80
CA LYS A 141 4.39 10.25 -5.97
C LYS A 141 3.03 10.84 -5.60
N LEU A 142 2.42 10.38 -4.49
CA LEU A 142 1.17 10.95 -3.98
C LEU A 142 1.33 12.44 -3.65
N LEU A 143 2.48 12.83 -3.08
CA LEU A 143 2.80 14.20 -2.69
C LEU A 143 3.26 15.07 -3.87
N ASN A 144 3.51 14.46 -5.02
CA ASN A 144 4.10 15.10 -6.21
C ASN A 144 5.47 15.73 -5.92
N ILE A 145 6.30 15.04 -5.15
CA ILE A 145 7.69 15.40 -4.83
C ILE A 145 8.61 14.22 -5.16
N SER A 146 9.84 14.48 -5.62
CA SER A 146 10.81 13.41 -5.78
C SER A 146 11.46 13.04 -4.43
N PRO A 147 11.83 11.77 -4.21
CA PRO A 147 12.57 11.37 -3.02
C PRO A 147 13.86 12.16 -2.81
N ASP A 148 14.58 12.46 -3.90
CA ASP A 148 15.83 13.20 -3.83
C ASP A 148 15.62 14.67 -3.47
N SER A 149 14.56 15.31 -4.00
CA SER A 149 14.19 16.66 -3.61
C SER A 149 13.83 16.74 -2.12
N LEU A 150 13.10 15.75 -1.61
CA LEU A 150 12.78 15.69 -0.19
C LEU A 150 14.02 15.54 0.69
N ARG A 151 14.95 14.66 0.30
CA ARG A 151 16.23 14.48 0.99
C ARG A 151 17.06 15.77 0.97
N ALA A 152 17.13 16.44 -0.18
CA ALA A 152 17.85 17.71 -0.31
C ALA A 152 17.27 18.80 0.60
N ILE A 153 15.95 18.97 0.64
CA ILE A 153 15.27 19.95 1.49
C ILE A 153 15.56 19.69 2.99
N VAL A 154 15.46 18.44 3.43
CA VAL A 154 15.73 18.09 4.83
C VAL A 154 17.21 18.31 5.16
N HIS A 155 18.12 17.97 4.25
CA HIS A 155 19.55 18.17 4.45
C HIS A 155 19.89 19.66 4.52
N GLU A 156 19.36 20.49 3.64
CA GLU A 156 19.53 21.94 3.63
C GLU A 156 19.00 22.58 4.93
N ALA A 157 17.81 22.15 5.40
CA ALA A 157 17.24 22.65 6.64
C ALA A 157 18.14 22.32 7.85
N LEU A 158 18.69 21.11 7.92
CA LEU A 158 19.62 20.73 8.98
C LEU A 158 20.92 21.54 8.94
N GLN A 159 21.47 21.75 7.75
CA GLN A 159 22.68 22.57 7.56
C GLN A 159 22.48 24.02 7.96
N THR A 160 21.33 24.63 7.59
CA THR A 160 21.02 26.02 7.93
C THR A 160 20.99 26.25 9.45
N GLU A 161 20.51 25.25 10.20
CA GLU A 161 20.46 25.29 11.67
C GLU A 161 21.73 24.72 12.33
N ASN A 162 22.79 24.41 11.56
CA ASN A 162 24.01 23.78 12.04
C ASN A 162 23.75 22.47 12.84
N LEU A 163 22.74 21.70 12.44
CA LEU A 163 22.36 20.42 13.06
C LEU A 163 22.98 19.25 12.29
N TYR A 164 23.50 18.29 13.04
CA TYR A 164 24.01 17.03 12.51
C TYR A 164 23.06 15.89 12.89
N ALA A 165 22.61 15.13 11.91
CA ALA A 165 21.80 13.96 12.10
C ALA A 165 22.58 12.71 11.68
N SER A 166 22.52 11.63 12.49
CA SER A 166 22.97 10.32 12.03
C SER A 166 22.06 9.83 10.88
N ASP A 167 22.52 8.85 10.11
CA ASP A 167 21.72 8.26 9.02
C ASP A 167 20.36 7.77 9.50
N TYR A 168 20.31 7.18 10.70
CA TYR A 168 19.05 6.76 11.32
C TYR A 168 18.13 7.94 11.64
N ALA A 169 18.68 8.99 12.26
CA ALA A 169 17.91 10.19 12.60
C ALA A 169 17.41 10.89 11.32
N PHE A 170 18.25 10.99 10.30
CA PHE A 170 17.88 11.57 9.00
C PHE A 170 16.72 10.82 8.34
N LYS A 171 16.80 9.48 8.27
CA LYS A 171 15.72 8.64 7.76
C LYS A 171 14.43 8.82 8.58
N SER A 172 14.54 8.88 9.90
CA SER A 172 13.39 9.12 10.78
C SER A 172 12.72 10.47 10.50
N ILE A 173 13.49 11.54 10.33
CA ILE A 173 12.97 12.87 9.97
C ILE A 173 12.20 12.80 8.65
N ILE A 174 12.76 12.19 7.61
CA ILE A 174 12.12 12.03 6.30
C ILE A 174 10.78 11.30 6.45
N ILE A 175 10.73 10.20 7.19
CA ILE A 175 9.49 9.45 7.45
C ILE A 175 8.45 10.36 8.11
N HIS A 176 8.81 11.11 9.14
CA HIS A 176 7.89 12.00 9.82
C HIS A 176 7.40 13.15 8.94
N VAL A 177 8.26 13.71 8.08
CA VAL A 177 7.85 14.74 7.10
C VAL A 177 6.83 14.15 6.13
N ILE A 178 7.08 12.97 5.56
CA ILE A 178 6.16 12.30 4.65
C ILE A 178 4.80 12.03 5.31
N ILE A 179 4.81 11.51 6.53
CA ILE A 179 3.57 11.25 7.28
C ILE A 179 2.76 12.53 7.42
N ASN A 180 3.40 13.61 7.87
CA ASN A 180 2.73 14.88 8.07
C ASN A 180 2.16 15.46 6.76
N MET A 181 2.97 15.48 5.70
CA MET A 181 2.54 15.98 4.38
C MET A 181 1.39 15.15 3.80
N THR A 182 1.48 13.82 3.89
CA THR A 182 0.44 12.91 3.41
C THR A 182 -0.87 13.13 4.18
N ARG A 183 -0.81 13.27 5.50
CA ARG A 183 -1.99 13.49 6.33
C ARG A 183 -2.64 14.84 6.08
N ILE A 184 -1.86 15.91 5.88
CA ILE A 184 -2.37 17.23 5.51
C ILE A 184 -3.08 17.13 4.16
N LYS A 185 -2.44 16.55 3.14
CA LYS A 185 -3.01 16.43 1.80
C LYS A 185 -4.32 15.62 1.77
N ILE A 186 -4.39 14.52 2.52
CA ILE A 186 -5.62 13.72 2.65
C ILE A 186 -6.73 14.56 3.30
N ARG A 187 -6.41 15.33 4.36
CA ARG A 187 -7.37 16.17 5.08
C ARG A 187 -7.88 17.33 4.21
N GLU A 188 -7.02 18.01 3.48
CA GLU A 188 -7.40 19.08 2.56
C GLU A 188 -8.38 18.58 1.51
N CYS A 189 -8.12 17.41 0.91
CA CYS A 189 -9.05 16.82 -0.04
C CYS A 189 -10.44 16.45 0.55
N LEU A 190 -10.55 16.26 1.86
CA LEU A 190 -11.84 16.04 2.53
C LEU A 190 -12.63 17.35 2.75
N LEU A 191 -11.92 18.47 2.91
CA LEU A 191 -12.52 19.78 3.10
C LEU A 191 -13.00 20.42 1.79
N GLU A 192 -12.43 20.01 0.65
CA GLU A 192 -12.81 20.50 -0.68
C GLU A 192 -14.07 19.81 -1.26
N LYS A 193 -14.63 18.79 -0.59
CA LYS A 193 -15.90 18.19 -1.02
C LYS A 193 -17.05 19.11 -0.57
N PRO A 194 -17.81 19.73 -1.50
CA PRO A 194 -19.03 20.45 -1.13
C PRO A 194 -20.03 19.43 -0.54
N LEU A 195 -20.74 19.87 0.49
CA LEU A 195 -21.85 19.18 1.14
C LEU A 195 -23.00 18.94 0.14
#